data_4bddf78fe588c6d9c4c3a9281a784b50
#
_entry.id   4bddf78fe588c6d9c4c3a9281a784b50
#
_cell.length_a   1.000
_cell.length_b   1.000
_cell.length_c   1.000
_cell.angle_alpha   90.00
_cell.angle_beta   90.00
_cell.angle_gamma   90.00
#
_symmetry.space_group_name_H-M   'P 1'
#
loop_
_entity.id
_entity.type
_entity.pdbx_description
1 polymer ?
#
loop_
_entity_poly.entity_id
_entity_poly.type
_entity_poly.pdbx_seq_one_letter_code
_entity_poly.pdbx_strand_id
1 'polypeptide(L)'
;MSQFFRSRIRISAGIVSGLIALIVFPAMLASAVRGQQAAEFDIVLANGRVMDPESNTDAVRYVGIRNGKIAAISARPLRGRTIIDAKGLVVAPGFIDLHSHGQDDENYRYKARDGVTTALEMEVGASPVAAWYAVREGKALINFGTTVGHIPVKMAVMKDTGAWLPHDNAMNRPATPEEVKQVIELIRKGLDEGALGIGFGINYVPTTTRAEVFDLFALAAERGVANYVHMRNAGAIEPESAIGALQEVLADAAGTGASLHVVHITSMCLRQTVTCMQMIEGAARRGVDVTTEAYPYTATQTRLDSAIYNEGWQEKFGITYKDLQWVATGERLTAETFARYRKEGGSVIGHAIPEDISRLAAANPRVIVASDGLIENGQGHPRGAGTFARVLGFYVREQKALSLMDAIRKMTLLPAQRLEKADPAMRFKGRIKVGADADITMFDPATVIDRATFEQPALYSEGIRHVLVGGVFVVRDEKIVEGINPGKAVRR
;
A
#
# COMPACT_ATOMS: atom_id res chain seq x y z
N MET A 1 -19.11 26.29 -74.19
CA MET A 1 -20.34 27.02 -74.51
C MET A 1 -20.54 28.00 -73.40
N SER A 2 -20.11 29.25 -73.64
CA SER A 2 -20.87 30.44 -74.08
C SER A 2 -21.74 30.95 -72.93
N GLN A 3 -21.76 32.12 -72.44
CA GLN A 3 -21.30 33.47 -72.79
C GLN A 3 -21.92 34.42 -71.73
N PHE A 4 -21.11 35.42 -71.35
CA PHE A 4 -21.35 36.87 -71.35
C PHE A 4 -22.62 37.47 -70.68
N PHE A 5 -22.44 38.43 -69.74
CA PHE A 5 -22.67 39.81 -70.10
C PHE A 5 -22.07 40.79 -69.05
N ARG A 6 -21.33 41.77 -69.56
CA ARG A 6 -20.86 43.01 -68.90
C ARG A 6 -21.95 44.07 -68.95
N SER A 7 -22.04 44.91 -67.97
CA SER A 7 -22.51 46.28 -68.24
C SER A 7 -21.87 47.27 -67.27
N ARG A 8 -21.22 48.25 -67.83
CA ARG A 8 -20.68 49.52 -67.22
C ARG A 8 -21.79 50.55 -67.22
N ILE A 9 -21.72 51.59 -66.33
CA ILE A 9 -22.03 53.05 -66.53
C ILE A 9 -21.72 53.76 -65.21
N ARG A 10 -20.75 54.61 -65.12
CA ARG A 10 -20.46 56.06 -65.36
C ARG A 10 -20.83 56.92 -64.09
N ILE A 11 -19.81 57.50 -63.56
CA ILE A 11 -19.38 58.77 -63.02
C ILE A 11 -20.39 59.94 -63.05
N SER A 12 -20.60 60.62 -61.97
CA SER A 12 -20.64 62.11 -61.98
C SER A 12 -20.15 62.68 -60.64
N ALA A 13 -19.30 63.68 -60.77
CA ALA A 13 -18.68 64.43 -59.66
C ALA A 13 -19.62 65.57 -59.18
N GLY A 14 -19.60 65.82 -57.89
CA GLY A 14 -20.25 67.01 -57.31
C GLY A 14 -19.42 67.52 -56.13
N ILE A 15 -18.78 68.66 -56.34
CA ILE A 15 -18.03 69.44 -55.36
C ILE A 15 -19.04 70.23 -54.52
N VAL A 16 -18.98 70.18 -53.18
CA VAL A 16 -19.39 71.27 -52.30
C VAL A 16 -18.56 71.29 -51.00
N SER A 17 -18.13 72.49 -50.72
CA SER A 17 -17.24 72.97 -49.69
C SER A 17 -17.65 72.71 -48.18
N GLY A 18 -16.66 72.47 -47.36
CA GLY A 18 -16.35 73.17 -46.11
C GLY A 18 -17.25 73.03 -44.90
N LEU A 19 -16.71 72.37 -43.87
CA LEU A 19 -16.75 72.89 -42.48
C LEU A 19 -15.77 72.05 -41.66
N ILE A 20 -14.71 72.72 -41.13
CA ILE A 20 -13.78 72.12 -40.17
C ILE A 20 -14.47 72.18 -38.80
N ALA A 21 -14.90 71.03 -38.28
CA ALA A 21 -15.30 70.90 -36.90
C ALA A 21 -14.15 70.23 -36.11
N LEU A 22 -13.49 70.96 -35.25
CA LEU A 22 -12.50 70.49 -34.28
C LEU A 22 -13.21 69.58 -33.26
N ILE A 23 -13.08 68.29 -33.39
CA ILE A 23 -13.54 67.32 -32.39
C ILE A 23 -12.35 67.06 -31.46
N VAL A 24 -12.42 67.65 -30.24
CA VAL A 24 -11.57 67.33 -29.08
C VAL A 24 -11.94 65.92 -28.63
N PHE A 25 -11.08 64.94 -28.87
CA PHE A 25 -11.21 63.60 -28.32
C PHE A 25 -10.76 63.64 -26.82
N PRO A 26 -11.62 63.30 -25.85
CA PRO A 26 -11.15 63.04 -24.49
C PRO A 26 -10.40 61.71 -24.52
N ALA A 27 -9.09 61.78 -24.23
CA ALA A 27 -8.30 60.58 -23.96
C ALA A 27 -8.88 59.89 -22.71
N MET A 28 -9.77 58.93 -22.86
CA MET A 28 -10.13 57.99 -21.81
C MET A 28 -8.88 57.15 -21.52
N LEU A 29 -8.23 57.44 -20.38
CA LEU A 29 -7.35 56.48 -19.71
C LEU A 29 -8.17 55.25 -19.37
N ALA A 30 -8.13 54.23 -20.22
CA ALA A 30 -8.54 52.88 -19.91
C ALA A 30 -7.53 52.34 -18.89
N SER A 31 -7.81 52.56 -17.60
CA SER A 31 -7.18 51.80 -16.53
C SER A 31 -7.44 50.35 -16.79
N ALA A 32 -6.43 49.64 -17.34
CA ALA A 32 -6.45 48.18 -17.45
C ALA A 32 -6.52 47.64 -16.02
N VAL A 33 -7.73 47.40 -15.52
CA VAL A 33 -7.98 46.51 -14.41
C VAL A 33 -7.48 45.16 -14.90
N ARG A 34 -6.23 44.82 -14.54
CA ARG A 34 -5.75 43.44 -14.62
C ARG A 34 -6.65 42.63 -13.71
N GLY A 35 -7.75 42.12 -14.23
CA GLY A 35 -8.55 41.12 -13.57
C GLY A 35 -7.62 40.03 -13.08
N GLN A 36 -7.54 39.87 -11.79
CA GLN A 36 -6.80 38.77 -11.16
C GLN A 36 -7.43 37.50 -11.70
N GLN A 37 -6.80 36.90 -12.69
CA GLN A 37 -7.27 35.69 -13.33
C GLN A 37 -7.35 34.64 -12.23
N ALA A 38 -8.55 34.12 -11.94
CA ALA A 38 -8.78 33.16 -10.88
C ALA A 38 -7.76 32.02 -10.96
N ALA A 39 -7.25 31.57 -9.82
CA ALA A 39 -6.31 30.46 -9.76
C ALA A 39 -6.93 29.24 -10.41
N GLU A 40 -6.23 28.64 -11.38
CA GLU A 40 -6.74 27.50 -12.15
C GLU A 40 -6.75 26.20 -11.30
N PHE A 41 -5.81 26.10 -10.33
CA PHE A 41 -5.66 24.92 -9.47
C PHE A 41 -5.68 25.29 -7.99
N ASP A 42 -6.11 24.35 -7.15
CA ASP A 42 -6.06 24.52 -5.69
C ASP A 42 -4.60 24.50 -5.22
N ILE A 43 -3.83 23.51 -5.74
CA ILE A 43 -2.41 23.33 -5.46
C ILE A 43 -1.67 23.12 -6.78
N VAL A 44 -0.48 23.70 -6.89
CA VAL A 44 0.49 23.41 -7.93
C VAL A 44 1.78 22.92 -7.28
N LEU A 45 2.22 21.70 -7.63
CA LEU A 45 3.56 21.22 -7.32
C LEU A 45 4.46 21.63 -8.48
N ALA A 46 5.39 22.54 -8.22
CA ALA A 46 6.20 23.20 -9.24
C ALA A 46 7.62 22.62 -9.29
N ASN A 47 8.21 22.48 -10.47
CA ASN A 47 9.62 22.11 -10.69
C ASN A 47 10.03 20.71 -10.16
N GLY A 48 9.09 19.84 -9.79
CA GLY A 48 9.39 18.51 -9.24
C GLY A 48 9.80 17.51 -10.32
N ARG A 49 10.68 16.58 -9.97
CA ARG A 49 10.97 15.39 -10.79
C ARG A 49 9.79 14.43 -10.66
N VAL A 50 8.84 14.53 -11.57
CA VAL A 50 7.67 13.65 -11.61
C VAL A 50 8.10 12.27 -12.12
N MET A 51 7.83 11.24 -11.30
CA MET A 51 8.08 9.85 -11.63
C MET A 51 6.75 9.08 -11.58
N ASP A 52 6.28 8.64 -12.75
CA ASP A 52 5.07 7.81 -12.87
C ASP A 52 5.42 6.43 -13.44
N PRO A 53 5.20 5.35 -12.65
CA PRO A 53 5.59 4.00 -13.07
C PRO A 53 4.67 3.39 -14.13
N GLU A 54 3.44 3.89 -14.33
CA GLU A 54 2.54 3.40 -15.37
C GLU A 54 2.99 3.86 -16.76
N SER A 55 3.35 5.13 -16.90
CA SER A 55 3.82 5.72 -18.17
C SER A 55 5.34 5.69 -18.34
N ASN A 56 6.10 5.25 -17.33
CA ASN A 56 7.56 5.40 -17.22
C ASN A 56 8.03 6.87 -17.36
N THR A 57 7.19 7.82 -16.96
CA THR A 57 7.58 9.24 -16.93
C THR A 57 8.62 9.46 -15.84
N ASP A 58 9.73 10.12 -16.21
CA ASP A 58 10.79 10.60 -15.32
C ASP A 58 11.26 11.95 -15.87
N ALA A 59 10.61 13.03 -15.42
CA ALA A 59 10.91 14.36 -15.94
C ALA A 59 10.45 15.48 -15.00
N VAL A 60 11.14 16.64 -15.07
CA VAL A 60 10.70 17.83 -14.33
C VAL A 60 9.38 18.35 -14.93
N ARG A 61 8.36 18.45 -14.08
CA ARG A 61 7.00 18.88 -14.46
C ARG A 61 6.38 19.76 -13.37
N TYR A 62 5.26 20.39 -13.76
CA TYR A 62 4.29 21.02 -12.89
C TYR A 62 3.07 20.11 -12.78
N VAL A 63 2.59 19.86 -11.57
CA VAL A 63 1.37 19.06 -11.33
C VAL A 63 0.32 19.98 -10.73
N GLY A 64 -0.79 20.19 -11.45
CA GLY A 64 -1.93 20.96 -10.99
C GLY A 64 -2.99 20.07 -10.36
N ILE A 65 -3.37 20.38 -9.11
CA ILE A 65 -4.36 19.63 -8.34
C ILE A 65 -5.61 20.48 -8.20
N ARG A 66 -6.79 19.88 -8.45
CA ARG A 66 -8.10 20.50 -8.27
C ARG A 66 -9.10 19.49 -7.75
N ASN A 67 -9.85 19.85 -6.69
CA ASN A 67 -10.87 18.98 -6.09
C ASN A 67 -10.34 17.58 -5.74
N GLY A 68 -9.14 17.49 -5.17
CA GLY A 68 -8.52 16.24 -4.75
C GLY A 68 -8.02 15.33 -5.88
N LYS A 69 -8.03 15.80 -7.14
CA LYS A 69 -7.56 15.07 -8.31
C LYS A 69 -6.39 15.77 -8.99
N ILE A 70 -5.53 15.01 -9.64
CA ILE A 70 -4.53 15.54 -10.57
C ILE A 70 -5.29 16.02 -11.81
N ALA A 71 -5.36 17.34 -12.00
CA ALA A 71 -6.10 17.96 -13.10
C ALA A 71 -5.23 18.34 -14.28
N ALA A 72 -3.91 18.54 -14.08
CA ALA A 72 -2.95 18.81 -15.14
C ALA A 72 -1.54 18.35 -14.79
N ILE A 73 -0.78 17.95 -15.81
CA ILE A 73 0.66 17.71 -15.77
C ILE A 73 1.27 18.48 -16.94
N SER A 74 2.22 19.40 -16.66
CA SER A 74 2.71 20.35 -17.67
C SER A 74 4.22 20.51 -17.59
N ALA A 75 4.86 20.73 -18.75
CA ALA A 75 6.25 21.20 -18.82
C ALA A 75 6.36 22.73 -18.61
N ARG A 76 5.24 23.45 -18.67
CA ARG A 76 5.16 24.91 -18.48
C ARG A 76 4.56 25.22 -17.11
N PRO A 77 4.91 26.37 -16.50
CA PRO A 77 4.33 26.81 -15.25
C PRO A 77 2.80 26.81 -15.25
N LEU A 78 2.21 26.33 -14.17
CA LEU A 78 0.78 26.36 -13.89
C LEU A 78 0.47 27.44 -12.84
N ARG A 79 -0.79 27.91 -12.76
CA ARG A 79 -1.26 28.89 -11.80
C ARG A 79 -2.15 28.20 -10.76
N GLY A 80 -1.81 28.35 -9.48
CA GLY A 80 -2.56 27.74 -8.39
C GLY A 80 -2.73 28.70 -7.22
N ARG A 81 -3.68 28.39 -6.35
CA ARG A 81 -3.91 29.12 -5.11
C ARG A 81 -2.74 28.93 -4.14
N THR A 82 -2.25 27.70 -4.05
CA THR A 82 -1.05 27.32 -3.30
C THR A 82 -0.02 26.76 -4.28
N ILE A 83 1.22 27.27 -4.22
CA ILE A 83 2.32 26.77 -5.04
C ILE A 83 3.38 26.22 -4.09
N ILE A 84 3.75 24.96 -4.28
CA ILE A 84 4.84 24.27 -3.57
C ILE A 84 5.99 24.10 -4.56
N ASP A 85 7.14 24.69 -4.26
CA ASP A 85 8.36 24.45 -5.05
C ASP A 85 8.96 23.10 -4.68
N ALA A 86 8.85 22.14 -5.60
CA ALA A 86 9.35 20.80 -5.47
C ALA A 86 10.73 20.61 -6.13
N LYS A 87 11.45 21.69 -6.38
CA LYS A 87 12.79 21.63 -6.98
C LYS A 87 13.71 20.74 -6.14
N GLY A 88 14.35 19.75 -6.81
CA GLY A 88 15.22 18.76 -6.16
C GLY A 88 14.48 17.56 -5.55
N LEU A 89 13.15 17.62 -5.46
CA LEU A 89 12.34 16.51 -4.94
C LEU A 89 11.82 15.62 -6.07
N VAL A 90 11.66 14.34 -5.75
CA VAL A 90 10.84 13.42 -6.53
C VAL A 90 9.37 13.62 -6.14
N VAL A 91 8.51 13.72 -7.14
CA VAL A 91 7.04 13.71 -7.01
C VAL A 91 6.55 12.38 -7.54
N ALA A 92 6.22 11.47 -6.64
CA ALA A 92 5.76 10.12 -6.94
C ALA A 92 4.29 9.92 -6.52
N PRO A 93 3.60 8.89 -7.04
CA PRO A 93 2.33 8.47 -6.45
C PRO A 93 2.52 8.15 -4.96
N GLY A 94 1.50 8.38 -4.16
CA GLY A 94 1.50 7.99 -2.75
C GLY A 94 1.68 6.47 -2.60
N PHE A 95 2.48 6.06 -1.61
CA PHE A 95 2.78 4.65 -1.40
C PHE A 95 1.54 3.92 -0.87
N ILE A 96 1.40 2.66 -1.27
CA ILE A 96 0.30 1.78 -0.89
C ILE A 96 0.88 0.57 -0.17
N ASP A 97 0.52 0.43 1.09
CA ASP A 97 0.91 -0.68 1.95
C ASP A 97 -0.22 -1.70 2.01
N LEU A 98 -0.05 -2.87 1.37
CA LEU A 98 -1.06 -3.94 1.38
C LEU A 98 -1.12 -4.68 2.72
N HIS A 99 -0.10 -4.53 3.58
CA HIS A 99 0.06 -5.34 4.77
C HIS A 99 0.44 -4.46 5.95
N SER A 100 -0.57 -3.91 6.61
CA SER A 100 -0.40 -3.03 7.75
C SER A 100 -1.38 -3.41 8.85
N HIS A 101 -0.88 -3.97 9.94
CA HIS A 101 -1.70 -4.35 11.11
C HIS A 101 -2.07 -3.15 11.98
N GLY A 102 -1.22 -2.13 12.00
CA GLY A 102 -1.50 -0.89 12.70
C GLY A 102 -2.50 -0.02 11.92
N GLN A 103 -3.76 0.01 12.38
CA GLN A 103 -4.87 0.71 11.72
C GLN A 103 -5.53 1.70 12.71
N ASP A 104 -4.70 2.53 13.34
CA ASP A 104 -5.04 3.56 14.32
C ASP A 104 -4.23 4.86 14.07
N ASP A 105 -4.48 5.90 14.86
CA ASP A 105 -3.84 7.21 14.67
C ASP A 105 -2.32 7.15 14.85
N GLU A 106 -1.81 6.37 15.82
CA GLU A 106 -0.37 6.20 16.05
C GLU A 106 0.30 5.65 14.81
N ASN A 107 -0.22 4.54 14.27
CA ASN A 107 0.36 3.85 13.12
C ASN A 107 0.19 4.66 11.82
N TYR A 108 -0.94 5.33 11.61
CA TYR A 108 -1.15 6.20 10.44
C TYR A 108 -0.14 7.34 10.37
N ARG A 109 0.32 7.87 11.52
CA ARG A 109 1.36 8.92 11.57
C ARG A 109 2.71 8.37 11.12
N TYR A 110 3.12 7.18 11.57
CA TYR A 110 4.34 6.53 11.08
C TYR A 110 4.26 6.25 9.58
N LYS A 111 3.13 5.70 9.11
CA LYS A 111 2.90 5.43 7.70
C LYS A 111 2.95 6.69 6.84
N ALA A 112 2.27 7.76 7.24
CA ALA A 112 2.31 9.03 6.52
C ALA A 112 3.74 9.60 6.45
N ARG A 113 4.50 9.55 7.56
CA ARG A 113 5.90 9.98 7.61
C ARG A 113 6.86 9.09 6.82
N ASP A 114 6.43 7.88 6.46
CA ASP A 114 7.13 6.96 5.56
C ASP A 114 6.62 7.05 4.10
N GLY A 115 5.76 8.02 3.79
CA GLY A 115 5.25 8.31 2.44
C GLY A 115 4.01 7.52 2.04
N VAL A 116 3.41 6.75 2.95
CA VAL A 116 2.22 5.97 2.68
C VAL A 116 0.98 6.85 2.69
N THR A 117 0.14 6.71 1.67
CA THR A 117 -1.16 7.38 1.55
C THR A 117 -2.34 6.41 1.69
N THR A 118 -2.05 5.11 1.64
CA THR A 118 -3.06 4.05 1.74
C THR A 118 -2.45 2.86 2.50
N ALA A 119 -2.99 2.52 3.66
CA ALA A 119 -2.56 1.37 4.47
C ALA A 119 -3.72 0.39 4.63
N LEU A 120 -3.47 -0.89 4.32
CA LEU A 120 -4.49 -1.93 4.25
C LEU A 120 -4.15 -3.12 5.15
N GLU A 121 -5.17 -3.64 5.83
CA GLU A 121 -5.09 -4.87 6.62
C GLU A 121 -5.54 -6.05 5.77
N MET A 122 -4.61 -6.67 5.02
CA MET A 122 -5.00 -7.70 4.05
C MET A 122 -4.75 -9.13 4.52
N GLU A 123 -3.89 -9.37 5.52
CA GLU A 123 -3.55 -10.71 5.99
C GLU A 123 -4.52 -11.24 7.04
N VAL A 124 -4.49 -10.65 8.25
CA VAL A 124 -5.37 -11.08 9.35
C VAL A 124 -6.80 -10.70 9.06
N GLY A 125 -7.00 -9.52 8.44
CA GLY A 125 -8.31 -9.02 8.09
C GLY A 125 -9.16 -8.65 9.29
N ALA A 126 -10.44 -8.41 9.05
CA ALA A 126 -11.40 -7.99 10.07
C ALA A 126 -12.69 -8.81 10.07
N SER A 127 -13.33 -8.87 11.23
CA SER A 127 -14.72 -9.36 11.39
C SER A 127 -15.32 -8.77 12.68
N PRO A 128 -16.52 -8.11 12.63
CA PRO A 128 -17.32 -7.75 11.45
C PRO A 128 -16.69 -6.63 10.62
N VAL A 129 -16.72 -6.74 9.29
CA VAL A 129 -16.07 -5.79 8.35
C VAL A 129 -16.73 -4.42 8.41
N ALA A 130 -18.08 -4.35 8.41
CA ALA A 130 -18.80 -3.08 8.48
C ALA A 130 -18.44 -2.27 9.73
N ALA A 131 -18.33 -2.91 10.89
CA ALA A 131 -17.93 -2.26 12.14
C ALA A 131 -16.48 -1.76 12.07
N TRP A 132 -15.58 -2.53 11.45
CA TRP A 132 -14.18 -2.14 11.28
C TRP A 132 -14.03 -0.86 10.45
N TYR A 133 -14.81 -0.70 9.35
CA TYR A 133 -14.83 0.53 8.56
C TYR A 133 -15.46 1.69 9.35
N ALA A 134 -16.59 1.48 10.01
CA ALA A 134 -17.33 2.53 10.69
C ALA A 134 -16.53 3.29 11.78
N VAL A 135 -15.66 2.60 12.51
CA VAL A 135 -14.85 3.24 13.56
C VAL A 135 -13.72 4.11 13.02
N ARG A 136 -13.37 3.97 11.71
CA ARG A 136 -12.27 4.70 11.04
C ARG A 136 -12.77 5.81 10.13
N GLU A 137 -14.01 5.76 9.69
CA GLU A 137 -14.59 6.74 8.77
C GLU A 137 -14.57 8.14 9.38
N GLY A 138 -13.98 9.10 8.65
CA GLY A 138 -13.79 10.48 9.10
C GLY A 138 -12.72 10.67 10.20
N LYS A 139 -11.99 9.61 10.58
CA LYS A 139 -10.97 9.66 11.64
C LYS A 139 -9.58 9.25 11.17
N ALA A 140 -9.45 8.69 9.97
CA ALA A 140 -8.18 8.21 9.47
C ALA A 140 -7.37 9.32 8.77
N LEU A 141 -6.10 9.42 9.10
CA LEU A 141 -5.16 10.36 8.48
C LEU A 141 -4.87 10.00 7.03
N ILE A 142 -4.80 8.70 6.71
CA ILE A 142 -4.54 8.15 5.38
C ILE A 142 -5.65 7.18 4.97
N ASN A 143 -5.72 6.81 3.69
CA ASN A 143 -6.72 5.84 3.22
C ASN A 143 -6.50 4.48 3.88
N PHE A 144 -7.60 3.77 4.13
CA PHE A 144 -7.62 2.51 4.87
C PHE A 144 -8.56 1.49 4.22
N GLY A 145 -8.32 0.21 4.46
CA GLY A 145 -9.16 -0.88 3.96
C GLY A 145 -8.75 -2.22 4.54
N THR A 146 -9.61 -3.23 4.39
CA THR A 146 -9.38 -4.55 4.98
C THR A 146 -9.96 -5.68 4.14
N THR A 147 -9.43 -6.88 4.33
CA THR A 147 -10.08 -8.14 3.96
C THR A 147 -11.09 -8.56 5.02
N VAL A 148 -11.96 -9.50 4.71
CA VAL A 148 -12.60 -10.31 5.74
C VAL A 148 -11.60 -11.39 6.18
N GLY A 149 -11.33 -11.46 7.47
CA GLY A 149 -10.30 -12.35 8.01
C GLY A 149 -10.80 -13.75 8.34
N HIS A 150 -10.15 -14.78 7.82
CA HIS A 150 -10.42 -16.16 8.20
C HIS A 150 -10.15 -16.39 9.71
N ILE A 151 -9.04 -15.84 10.24
CA ILE A 151 -8.70 -15.96 11.66
C ILE A 151 -9.81 -15.42 12.55
N PRO A 152 -10.19 -14.11 12.52
CA PRO A 152 -11.19 -13.58 13.43
C PRO A 152 -12.58 -14.20 13.25
N VAL A 153 -12.94 -14.61 12.03
CA VAL A 153 -14.20 -15.35 11.79
C VAL A 153 -14.15 -16.73 12.45
N LYS A 154 -13.07 -17.48 12.26
CA LYS A 154 -12.89 -18.82 12.86
C LYS A 154 -12.85 -18.76 14.37
N MET A 155 -12.15 -17.79 14.94
CA MET A 155 -12.13 -17.55 16.40
C MET A 155 -13.55 -17.30 16.93
N ALA A 156 -14.33 -16.45 16.29
CA ALA A 156 -15.71 -16.15 16.68
C ALA A 156 -16.63 -17.40 16.63
N VAL A 157 -16.57 -18.18 15.54
CA VAL A 157 -17.36 -19.40 15.35
C VAL A 157 -16.98 -20.47 16.38
N MET A 158 -15.70 -20.67 16.59
CA MET A 158 -15.17 -21.70 17.50
C MET A 158 -15.09 -21.24 18.95
N LYS A 159 -15.49 -19.99 19.25
CA LYS A 159 -15.43 -19.37 20.59
C LYS A 159 -14.03 -19.42 21.19
N ASP A 160 -13.04 -19.09 20.37
CA ASP A 160 -11.64 -18.95 20.81
C ASP A 160 -11.47 -17.72 21.70
N THR A 161 -10.65 -17.82 22.73
CA THR A 161 -10.47 -16.76 23.75
C THR A 161 -9.36 -15.78 23.41
N GLY A 162 -8.64 -15.99 22.31
CA GLY A 162 -7.60 -15.08 21.84
C GLY A 162 -8.14 -13.68 21.51
N ALA A 163 -7.34 -12.64 21.72
CA ALA A 163 -7.77 -11.26 21.50
C ALA A 163 -7.63 -10.83 20.01
N TRP A 164 -6.51 -11.19 19.38
CA TRP A 164 -6.17 -10.82 17.99
C TRP A 164 -5.75 -12.04 17.16
N LEU A 165 -4.94 -12.91 17.74
CA LEU A 165 -4.60 -14.22 17.17
C LEU A 165 -5.19 -15.32 18.07
N PRO A 166 -5.43 -16.53 17.51
CA PRO A 166 -6.05 -17.62 18.25
C PRO A 166 -5.15 -18.11 19.39
N HIS A 167 -5.79 -18.55 20.47
CA HIS A 167 -5.12 -19.03 21.68
C HIS A 167 -5.52 -20.47 22.06
N ASP A 168 -6.73 -20.89 21.75
CA ASP A 168 -7.24 -22.21 22.17
C ASP A 168 -7.98 -22.98 21.05
N ASN A 169 -9.30 -22.87 20.93
CA ASN A 169 -10.11 -23.74 20.07
C ASN A 169 -9.73 -23.66 18.61
N ALA A 170 -9.59 -22.48 18.06
CA ALA A 170 -9.29 -22.28 16.63
C ALA A 170 -7.86 -22.72 16.27
N MET A 171 -6.95 -22.70 17.25
CA MET A 171 -5.57 -23.15 17.11
C MET A 171 -5.44 -24.67 17.26
N ASN A 172 -6.15 -25.29 18.22
CA ASN A 172 -5.84 -26.62 18.73
C ASN A 172 -6.71 -27.76 18.16
N ARG A 173 -7.83 -27.44 17.52
CA ARG A 173 -8.71 -28.45 16.88
C ARG A 173 -9.23 -28.02 15.52
N PRO A 174 -9.53 -28.96 14.62
CA PRO A 174 -10.24 -28.63 13.37
C PRO A 174 -11.67 -28.15 13.68
N ALA A 175 -12.20 -27.29 12.79
CA ALA A 175 -13.61 -26.94 12.81
C ALA A 175 -14.49 -28.14 12.42
N THR A 176 -15.65 -28.29 13.03
CA THR A 176 -16.66 -29.27 12.60
C THR A 176 -17.28 -28.86 11.26
N PRO A 177 -17.96 -29.75 10.52
CA PRO A 177 -18.63 -29.39 9.26
C PRO A 177 -19.62 -28.24 9.43
N GLU A 178 -20.31 -28.15 10.54
CA GLU A 178 -21.27 -27.07 10.87
C GLU A 178 -20.54 -25.75 11.15
N GLU A 179 -19.41 -25.80 11.85
CA GLU A 179 -18.54 -24.63 12.08
C GLU A 179 -17.94 -24.13 10.74
N VAL A 180 -17.49 -25.02 9.87
CA VAL A 180 -16.98 -24.66 8.52
C VAL A 180 -18.06 -23.92 7.71
N LYS A 181 -19.32 -24.42 7.71
CA LYS A 181 -20.44 -23.72 7.05
C LYS A 181 -20.62 -22.30 7.60
N GLN A 182 -20.59 -22.16 8.94
CA GLN A 182 -20.72 -20.84 9.58
C GLN A 182 -19.54 -19.91 9.21
N VAL A 183 -18.32 -20.43 9.15
CA VAL A 183 -17.14 -19.67 8.70
C VAL A 183 -17.35 -19.16 7.28
N ILE A 184 -17.77 -20.02 6.33
CA ILE A 184 -18.03 -19.65 4.93
C ILE A 184 -19.12 -18.57 4.84
N GLU A 185 -20.21 -18.70 5.60
CA GLU A 185 -21.31 -17.72 5.61
C GLU A 185 -20.86 -16.35 6.14
N LEU A 186 -20.07 -16.33 7.23
CA LEU A 186 -19.55 -15.07 7.79
C LEU A 186 -18.51 -14.43 6.89
N ILE A 187 -17.67 -15.21 6.21
CA ILE A 187 -16.74 -14.70 5.20
C ILE A 187 -17.52 -14.09 4.03
N ARG A 188 -18.57 -14.78 3.53
CA ARG A 188 -19.48 -14.25 2.48
C ARG A 188 -20.08 -12.92 2.91
N LYS A 189 -20.60 -12.84 4.13
CA LYS A 189 -21.14 -11.61 4.71
C LYS A 189 -20.12 -10.48 4.75
N GLY A 190 -18.87 -10.77 5.21
CA GLY A 190 -17.80 -9.76 5.23
C GLY A 190 -17.45 -9.23 3.83
N LEU A 191 -17.51 -10.07 2.80
CA LEU A 191 -17.34 -9.64 1.41
C LEU A 191 -18.52 -8.74 0.96
N ASP A 192 -19.75 -9.03 1.39
CA ASP A 192 -20.93 -8.19 1.12
C ASP A 192 -20.87 -6.85 1.87
N GLU A 193 -20.19 -6.79 3.01
CA GLU A 193 -19.92 -5.57 3.79
C GLU A 193 -18.79 -4.71 3.20
N GLY A 194 -18.17 -5.12 2.09
CA GLY A 194 -17.18 -4.34 1.35
C GLY A 194 -15.72 -4.71 1.60
N ALA A 195 -15.45 -5.92 2.09
CA ALA A 195 -14.07 -6.41 2.23
C ALA A 195 -13.40 -6.58 0.85
N LEU A 196 -12.11 -6.25 0.78
CA LEU A 196 -11.30 -6.25 -0.45
C LEU A 196 -10.87 -7.65 -0.91
N GLY A 197 -11.07 -8.66 -0.07
CA GLY A 197 -10.68 -10.04 -0.31
C GLY A 197 -10.84 -10.88 0.93
N ILE A 198 -10.23 -12.07 0.93
CA ILE A 198 -10.18 -12.96 2.09
C ILE A 198 -8.73 -13.00 2.61
N GLY A 199 -8.56 -12.68 3.90
CA GLY A 199 -7.27 -12.73 4.59
C GLY A 199 -7.10 -14.06 5.31
N PHE A 200 -5.90 -14.65 5.23
CA PHE A 200 -5.57 -15.93 5.86
C PHE A 200 -4.27 -15.87 6.63
N GLY A 201 -4.28 -16.41 7.84
CA GLY A 201 -3.09 -16.74 8.58
C GLY A 201 -3.10 -18.23 8.96
N ILE A 202 -2.91 -19.11 7.98
CA ILE A 202 -3.11 -20.56 8.16
C ILE A 202 -2.13 -21.13 9.20
N ASN A 203 -0.92 -20.58 9.30
CA ASN A 203 0.08 -20.99 10.28
C ASN A 203 -0.38 -20.76 11.74
N TYR A 204 -1.28 -19.78 11.97
CA TYR A 204 -1.85 -19.48 13.29
C TYR A 204 -3.02 -20.40 13.67
N VAL A 205 -3.65 -21.02 12.68
CA VAL A 205 -4.74 -21.99 12.81
C VAL A 205 -4.37 -23.32 12.12
N PRO A 206 -3.29 -23.99 12.57
CA PRO A 206 -2.65 -25.08 11.82
C PRO A 206 -3.58 -26.29 11.61
N THR A 207 -4.61 -26.43 12.43
CA THR A 207 -5.62 -27.49 12.34
C THR A 207 -6.68 -27.25 11.25
N THR A 208 -6.65 -26.10 10.57
CA THR A 208 -7.54 -25.81 9.43
C THR A 208 -7.32 -26.84 8.32
N THR A 209 -8.40 -27.50 7.89
CA THR A 209 -8.31 -28.52 6.85
C THR A 209 -8.04 -27.90 5.47
N ARG A 210 -7.40 -28.69 4.56
CA ARG A 210 -7.21 -28.23 3.18
C ARG A 210 -8.52 -28.06 2.44
N ALA A 211 -9.54 -28.85 2.77
CA ALA A 211 -10.88 -28.71 2.21
C ALA A 211 -11.52 -27.34 2.59
N GLU A 212 -11.40 -26.92 3.85
CA GLU A 212 -11.86 -25.59 4.30
C GLU A 212 -11.17 -24.46 3.54
N VAL A 213 -9.84 -24.56 3.34
CA VAL A 213 -9.07 -23.57 2.56
C VAL A 213 -9.54 -23.54 1.11
N PHE A 214 -9.67 -24.73 0.47
CA PHE A 214 -10.15 -24.84 -0.91
C PHE A 214 -11.55 -24.26 -1.11
N ASP A 215 -12.49 -24.52 -0.19
CA ASP A 215 -13.86 -23.98 -0.25
C ASP A 215 -13.87 -22.44 -0.18
N LEU A 216 -12.99 -21.85 0.65
CA LEU A 216 -12.83 -20.40 0.74
C LEU A 216 -12.15 -19.80 -0.52
N PHE A 217 -11.22 -20.51 -1.15
CA PHE A 217 -10.69 -20.14 -2.46
C PHE A 217 -11.76 -20.18 -3.55
N ALA A 218 -12.62 -21.19 -3.55
CA ALA A 218 -13.77 -21.26 -4.45
C ALA A 218 -14.72 -20.08 -4.25
N LEU A 219 -15.00 -19.71 -2.99
CA LEU A 219 -15.79 -18.51 -2.66
C LEU A 219 -15.13 -17.22 -3.17
N ALA A 220 -13.80 -17.07 -2.99
CA ALA A 220 -13.08 -15.91 -3.50
C ALA A 220 -13.16 -15.80 -5.04
N ALA A 221 -13.05 -16.93 -5.75
CA ALA A 221 -13.23 -17.00 -7.20
C ALA A 221 -14.65 -16.60 -7.62
N GLU A 222 -15.70 -17.15 -6.95
CA GLU A 222 -17.10 -16.79 -7.16
C GLU A 222 -17.32 -15.28 -7.02
N ARG A 223 -16.68 -14.68 -6.02
CA ARG A 223 -16.82 -13.25 -5.69
C ARG A 223 -15.89 -12.33 -6.47
N GLY A 224 -14.96 -12.89 -7.23
CA GLY A 224 -13.99 -12.13 -8.03
C GLY A 224 -12.99 -11.33 -7.20
N VAL A 225 -12.62 -11.82 -6.00
CA VAL A 225 -11.64 -11.20 -5.10
C VAL A 225 -10.40 -12.06 -4.95
N ALA A 226 -9.34 -11.50 -4.36
CA ALA A 226 -8.11 -12.23 -4.08
C ALA A 226 -8.09 -12.81 -2.65
N ASN A 227 -7.35 -13.92 -2.50
CA ASN A 227 -6.94 -14.47 -1.22
C ASN A 227 -5.55 -13.92 -0.87
N TYR A 228 -5.38 -13.38 0.34
CA TYR A 228 -4.11 -12.89 0.89
C TYR A 228 -3.66 -13.89 1.96
N VAL A 229 -2.56 -14.60 1.69
CA VAL A 229 -2.29 -15.83 2.42
C VAL A 229 -0.92 -15.83 3.11
N HIS A 230 -0.93 -15.78 4.44
CA HIS A 230 0.14 -16.30 5.26
C HIS A 230 0.02 -17.83 5.26
N MET A 231 0.97 -18.48 4.61
CA MET A 231 0.93 -19.90 4.31
C MET A 231 0.95 -20.77 5.59
N ARG A 232 0.54 -22.03 5.45
CA ARG A 232 0.44 -23.00 6.55
C ARG A 232 1.77 -23.25 7.25
N ASN A 233 2.84 -23.42 6.49
CA ASN A 233 4.17 -23.74 7.01
C ASN A 233 5.22 -22.77 6.52
N ALA A 234 6.26 -22.59 7.32
CA ALA A 234 7.45 -21.82 7.00
C ALA A 234 8.70 -22.70 7.14
N GLY A 235 9.83 -22.23 6.59
CA GLY A 235 11.10 -22.94 6.69
C GLY A 235 11.23 -24.11 5.72
N ALA A 236 12.27 -24.95 5.92
CA ALA A 236 12.74 -25.91 4.92
C ALA A 236 12.48 -27.38 5.29
N ILE A 237 11.84 -27.68 6.42
CA ILE A 237 11.71 -29.05 6.90
C ILE A 237 10.52 -29.75 6.25
N GLU A 238 10.82 -30.75 5.43
CA GLU A 238 9.80 -31.58 4.79
C GLU A 238 9.22 -32.61 5.78
N PRO A 239 7.92 -32.98 5.64
CA PRO A 239 6.98 -32.53 4.60
C PRO A 239 6.27 -31.19 4.91
N GLU A 240 6.52 -30.56 6.04
CA GLU A 240 5.86 -29.34 6.52
C GLU A 240 6.65 -28.07 6.13
N SER A 241 7.18 -28.04 4.93
CA SER A 241 8.00 -26.94 4.43
C SER A 241 7.18 -25.79 3.85
N ALA A 242 7.85 -24.64 3.66
CA ALA A 242 7.28 -23.52 2.91
C ALA A 242 6.97 -23.87 1.46
N ILE A 243 7.77 -24.76 0.84
CA ILE A 243 7.52 -25.24 -0.53
C ILE A 243 6.21 -26.04 -0.56
N GLY A 244 5.99 -26.97 0.37
CA GLY A 244 4.74 -27.73 0.46
C GLY A 244 3.52 -26.85 0.70
N ALA A 245 3.67 -25.82 1.58
CA ALA A 245 2.62 -24.85 1.83
C ALA A 245 2.31 -23.95 0.62
N LEU A 246 3.34 -23.56 -0.14
CA LEU A 246 3.15 -22.81 -1.38
C LEU A 246 2.48 -23.66 -2.48
N GLN A 247 2.82 -24.96 -2.58
CA GLN A 247 2.15 -25.89 -3.48
C GLN A 247 0.66 -26.02 -3.16
N GLU A 248 0.27 -26.08 -1.88
CA GLU A 248 -1.13 -26.10 -1.43
C GLU A 248 -1.89 -24.91 -2.03
N VAL A 249 -1.47 -23.68 -1.74
CA VAL A 249 -2.23 -22.49 -2.14
C VAL A 249 -2.16 -22.19 -3.65
N LEU A 250 -1.08 -22.59 -4.32
CA LEU A 250 -1.00 -22.51 -5.79
C LEU A 250 -1.93 -23.52 -6.47
N ALA A 251 -2.07 -24.73 -5.90
CA ALA A 251 -3.00 -25.75 -6.40
C ALA A 251 -4.46 -25.28 -6.19
N ASP A 252 -4.78 -24.72 -5.03
CA ASP A 252 -6.11 -24.15 -4.74
C ASP A 252 -6.45 -23.01 -5.70
N ALA A 253 -5.52 -22.08 -5.93
CA ALA A 253 -5.70 -20.99 -6.88
C ALA A 253 -5.91 -21.50 -8.32
N ALA A 254 -5.10 -22.50 -8.76
CA ALA A 254 -5.22 -23.08 -10.09
C ALA A 254 -6.52 -23.87 -10.25
N GLY A 255 -6.92 -24.65 -9.22
CA GLY A 255 -8.12 -25.49 -9.25
C GLY A 255 -9.43 -24.71 -9.21
N THR A 256 -9.44 -23.56 -8.53
CA THR A 256 -10.66 -22.72 -8.38
C THR A 256 -10.70 -21.51 -9.34
N GLY A 257 -9.55 -21.13 -9.92
CA GLY A 257 -9.43 -19.88 -10.68
C GLY A 257 -9.37 -18.63 -9.80
N ALA A 258 -9.18 -18.78 -8.49
CA ALA A 258 -9.07 -17.67 -7.56
C ALA A 258 -7.76 -16.89 -7.73
N SER A 259 -7.82 -15.57 -7.53
CA SER A 259 -6.63 -14.74 -7.41
C SER A 259 -5.92 -14.99 -6.07
N LEU A 260 -4.58 -15.07 -6.08
CA LEU A 260 -3.75 -15.35 -4.92
C LEU A 260 -2.72 -14.23 -4.70
N HIS A 261 -2.56 -13.82 -3.46
CA HIS A 261 -1.44 -13.01 -3.00
C HIS A 261 -0.75 -13.73 -1.82
N VAL A 262 0.50 -14.15 -2.02
CA VAL A 262 1.31 -14.77 -0.98
C VAL A 262 2.00 -13.67 -0.20
N VAL A 263 1.66 -13.50 1.09
CA VAL A 263 2.22 -12.42 1.90
C VAL A 263 3.65 -12.75 2.35
N HIS A 264 4.45 -11.70 2.60
CA HIS A 264 5.81 -11.71 3.18
C HIS A 264 6.65 -12.97 2.87
N ILE A 265 6.85 -13.27 1.59
CA ILE A 265 7.49 -14.50 1.09
C ILE A 265 8.84 -14.83 1.76
N THR A 266 9.63 -13.81 2.14
CA THR A 266 10.96 -13.98 2.73
C THR A 266 10.93 -14.58 4.13
N SER A 267 9.95 -14.21 4.95
CA SER A 267 9.79 -14.74 6.31
C SER A 267 9.26 -16.17 6.32
N MET A 268 8.46 -16.53 5.31
CA MET A 268 7.93 -17.89 5.18
C MET A 268 8.96 -18.84 4.56
N CYS A 269 9.55 -18.44 3.45
CA CYS A 269 10.43 -19.32 2.67
C CYS A 269 11.90 -19.28 3.12
N LEU A 270 12.34 -18.24 3.86
CA LEU A 270 13.72 -18.11 4.32
C LEU A 270 14.71 -18.39 3.17
N ARG A 271 15.64 -19.32 3.33
CA ARG A 271 16.60 -19.72 2.29
C ARG A 271 15.96 -20.43 1.07
N GLN A 272 14.72 -20.87 1.17
CA GLN A 272 13.96 -21.41 0.02
C GLN A 272 13.27 -20.31 -0.82
N THR A 273 13.41 -19.04 -0.47
CA THR A 273 12.75 -17.91 -1.17
C THR A 273 12.97 -17.93 -2.68
N VAL A 274 14.19 -18.26 -3.14
CA VAL A 274 14.49 -18.35 -4.58
C VAL A 274 13.59 -19.39 -5.27
N THR A 275 13.48 -20.57 -4.70
CA THR A 275 12.62 -21.65 -5.23
C THR A 275 11.15 -21.24 -5.19
N CYS A 276 10.69 -20.68 -4.07
CA CYS A 276 9.32 -20.20 -3.93
C CYS A 276 8.98 -19.14 -4.98
N MET A 277 9.87 -18.18 -5.23
CA MET A 277 9.67 -17.15 -6.25
C MET A 277 9.63 -17.75 -7.66
N GLN A 278 10.48 -18.75 -7.97
CA GLN A 278 10.43 -19.48 -9.24
C GLN A 278 9.11 -20.21 -9.43
N MET A 279 8.55 -20.79 -8.36
CA MET A 279 7.23 -21.45 -8.39
C MET A 279 6.11 -20.44 -8.67
N ILE A 280 6.10 -19.29 -7.99
CA ILE A 280 5.13 -18.20 -8.23
C ILE A 280 5.24 -17.70 -9.68
N GLU A 281 6.45 -17.43 -10.17
CA GLU A 281 6.67 -16.99 -11.55
C GLU A 281 6.25 -18.08 -12.57
N GLY A 282 6.53 -19.33 -12.26
CA GLY A 282 6.12 -20.48 -13.09
C GLY A 282 4.60 -20.60 -13.18
N ALA A 283 3.88 -20.43 -12.08
CA ALA A 283 2.42 -20.43 -12.02
C ALA A 283 1.84 -19.23 -12.77
N ALA A 284 2.37 -18.03 -12.54
CA ALA A 284 1.94 -16.80 -13.24
C ALA A 284 2.08 -16.91 -14.76
N ARG A 285 3.22 -17.45 -15.26
CA ARG A 285 3.41 -17.69 -16.70
C ARG A 285 2.39 -18.69 -17.30
N ARG A 286 1.78 -19.52 -16.48
CA ARG A 286 0.73 -20.48 -16.88
C ARG A 286 -0.70 -19.97 -16.66
N GLY A 287 -0.83 -18.67 -16.33
CA GLY A 287 -2.14 -18.00 -16.21
C GLY A 287 -2.76 -18.02 -14.82
N VAL A 288 -2.05 -18.51 -13.79
CA VAL A 288 -2.51 -18.34 -12.39
C VAL A 288 -2.32 -16.87 -12.00
N ASP A 289 -3.38 -16.21 -11.55
CA ASP A 289 -3.31 -14.83 -11.04
C ASP A 289 -2.69 -14.84 -9.65
N VAL A 290 -1.35 -14.79 -9.59
CA VAL A 290 -0.58 -14.84 -8.35
C VAL A 290 0.43 -13.71 -8.26
N THR A 291 0.50 -13.09 -7.08
CA THR A 291 1.48 -12.07 -6.69
C THR A 291 2.06 -12.39 -5.32
N THR A 292 3.13 -11.69 -4.94
CA THR A 292 3.74 -11.82 -3.62
C THR A 292 4.36 -10.50 -3.17
N GLU A 293 4.65 -10.41 -1.88
CA GLU A 293 5.25 -9.24 -1.24
C GLU A 293 6.38 -9.61 -0.29
N ALA A 294 7.18 -8.61 0.09
CA ALA A 294 8.18 -8.71 1.14
C ALA A 294 8.42 -7.34 1.79
N TYR A 295 8.82 -7.36 3.05
CA TYR A 295 9.36 -6.18 3.74
C TYR A 295 10.89 -6.19 3.72
N PRO A 296 11.54 -5.00 3.75
CA PRO A 296 12.98 -4.86 3.54
C PRO A 296 13.80 -4.99 4.85
N TYR A 297 13.48 -5.99 5.68
CA TYR A 297 14.14 -6.25 6.96
C TYR A 297 14.49 -7.72 7.15
N THR A 298 15.42 -7.99 8.07
CA THR A 298 15.97 -9.33 8.33
C THR A 298 15.33 -10.06 9.51
N ALA A 299 14.22 -9.53 10.04
CA ALA A 299 13.52 -10.10 11.18
C ALA A 299 12.01 -10.10 10.98
N THR A 300 11.33 -10.99 11.67
CA THR A 300 9.87 -11.12 11.75
C THR A 300 9.35 -10.50 13.05
N GLN A 301 8.04 -10.24 13.14
CA GLN A 301 7.37 -9.98 14.42
C GLN A 301 6.04 -10.73 14.45
N THR A 302 5.78 -11.41 15.55
CA THR A 302 4.48 -12.04 15.84
C THR A 302 4.32 -12.27 17.34
N ARG A 303 3.22 -12.90 17.76
CA ARG A 303 3.01 -13.26 19.17
C ARG A 303 3.76 -14.54 19.53
N LEU A 304 4.42 -14.51 20.68
CA LEU A 304 5.19 -15.64 21.20
C LEU A 304 4.29 -16.82 21.62
N ASP A 305 3.08 -16.54 22.06
CA ASP A 305 2.06 -17.53 22.44
C ASP A 305 1.32 -18.16 21.26
N SER A 306 1.61 -17.76 20.02
CA SER A 306 1.01 -18.34 18.79
C SER A 306 1.54 -19.74 18.46
N ALA A 307 0.83 -20.44 17.56
CA ALA A 307 1.22 -21.76 17.06
C ALA A 307 2.59 -21.77 16.34
N ILE A 308 3.07 -20.62 15.85
CA ILE A 308 4.37 -20.49 15.18
C ILE A 308 5.52 -20.98 16.05
N TYR A 309 5.45 -20.76 17.35
CA TYR A 309 6.47 -21.15 18.33
C TYR A 309 6.15 -22.47 19.06
N ASN A 310 5.28 -23.34 18.49
CA ASN A 310 5.10 -24.69 18.97
C ASN A 310 6.40 -25.51 18.87
N GLU A 311 6.45 -26.65 19.52
CA GLU A 311 7.62 -27.56 19.51
C GLU A 311 8.19 -27.74 18.09
N GLY A 312 9.52 -27.74 17.97
CA GLY A 312 10.22 -27.82 16.68
C GLY A 312 10.49 -26.47 16.00
N TRP A 313 10.05 -25.34 16.55
CA TRP A 313 10.22 -24.01 15.91
C TRP A 313 11.70 -23.64 15.65
N GLN A 314 12.62 -24.07 16.56
CA GLN A 314 14.05 -23.77 16.42
C GLN A 314 14.65 -24.41 15.18
N GLU A 315 14.33 -25.67 14.95
CA GLU A 315 14.78 -26.40 13.77
C GLU A 315 14.12 -25.85 12.49
N LYS A 316 12.81 -25.61 12.57
CA LYS A 316 11.99 -25.07 11.46
C LYS A 316 12.52 -23.73 10.94
N PHE A 317 12.90 -22.82 11.82
CA PHE A 317 13.43 -21.51 11.45
C PHE A 317 14.95 -21.42 11.40
N GLY A 318 15.67 -22.43 11.89
CA GLY A 318 17.12 -22.45 11.97
C GLY A 318 17.70 -21.42 12.96
N ILE A 319 16.96 -21.06 13.99
CA ILE A 319 17.32 -20.04 15.00
C ILE A 319 17.15 -20.59 16.42
N THR A 320 17.65 -19.86 17.41
CA THR A 320 17.64 -20.24 18.82
C THR A 320 16.97 -19.18 19.67
N TYR A 321 16.82 -19.41 20.96
CA TYR A 321 16.25 -18.41 21.88
C TYR A 321 16.93 -17.05 21.81
N LYS A 322 18.25 -16.98 21.66
CA LYS A 322 19.03 -15.73 21.58
C LYS A 322 18.73 -14.90 20.31
N ASP A 323 18.14 -15.52 19.30
CA ASP A 323 17.74 -14.85 18.06
C ASP A 323 16.33 -14.23 18.18
N LEU A 324 15.65 -14.50 19.31
CA LEU A 324 14.37 -13.90 19.67
C LEU A 324 14.59 -12.67 20.56
N GLN A 325 13.89 -11.57 20.23
CA GLN A 325 13.91 -10.31 20.99
C GLN A 325 12.50 -10.01 21.50
N TRP A 326 12.34 -9.91 22.83
CA TRP A 326 11.07 -9.53 23.43
C TRP A 326 10.76 -8.06 23.15
N VAL A 327 9.61 -7.76 22.56
CA VAL A 327 9.30 -6.40 22.10
C VAL A 327 9.21 -5.40 23.25
N ALA A 328 8.60 -5.78 24.37
CA ALA A 328 8.35 -4.86 25.49
C ALA A 328 9.63 -4.35 26.18
N THR A 329 10.71 -5.12 26.17
CA THR A 329 11.97 -4.77 26.87
C THR A 329 13.19 -4.68 25.98
N GLY A 330 13.11 -5.23 24.74
CA GLY A 330 14.26 -5.35 23.83
C GLY A 330 15.23 -6.47 24.19
N GLU A 331 15.00 -7.25 25.26
CA GLU A 331 15.91 -8.32 25.69
C GLU A 331 15.92 -9.50 24.71
N ARG A 332 17.09 -10.14 24.58
CA ARG A 332 17.24 -11.43 23.90
C ARG A 332 16.85 -12.56 24.84
N LEU A 333 16.09 -13.53 24.30
CA LEU A 333 15.51 -14.57 25.14
C LEU A 333 16.52 -15.69 25.50
N THR A 334 16.25 -16.31 26.65
CA THR A 334 16.80 -17.62 27.08
C THR A 334 15.67 -18.65 27.08
N ALA A 335 15.98 -19.91 27.37
CA ALA A 335 14.96 -20.95 27.50
C ALA A 335 13.96 -20.62 28.61
N GLU A 336 14.44 -20.05 29.72
CA GLU A 336 13.61 -19.68 30.90
C GLU A 336 12.71 -18.50 30.56
N THR A 337 13.25 -17.42 29.96
CA THR A 337 12.45 -16.23 29.59
C THR A 337 11.49 -16.54 28.48
N PHE A 338 11.85 -17.39 27.50
CA PHE A 338 10.93 -17.90 26.48
C PHE A 338 9.73 -18.63 27.13
N ALA A 339 9.99 -19.59 28.04
CA ALA A 339 8.92 -20.33 28.70
C ALA A 339 8.00 -19.44 29.55
N ARG A 340 8.56 -18.40 30.19
CA ARG A 340 7.81 -17.39 30.94
C ARG A 340 6.92 -16.56 30.01
N TYR A 341 7.50 -15.89 29.01
CA TYR A 341 6.79 -14.97 28.12
C TYR A 341 5.78 -15.68 27.21
N ARG A 342 6.02 -16.96 26.88
CA ARG A 342 5.03 -17.76 26.17
C ARG A 342 3.74 -17.96 26.97
N LYS A 343 3.82 -18.02 28.29
CA LYS A 343 2.64 -18.09 29.18
C LYS A 343 1.98 -16.73 29.39
N GLU A 344 2.79 -15.68 29.48
CA GLU A 344 2.29 -14.31 29.65
C GLU A 344 1.62 -13.78 28.37
N GLY A 345 2.05 -14.25 27.22
CA GLY A 345 1.66 -13.72 25.92
C GLY A 345 2.32 -12.39 25.62
N GLY A 346 2.44 -12.04 24.34
CA GLY A 346 3.00 -10.77 23.87
C GLY A 346 3.82 -10.92 22.60
N SER A 347 4.34 -9.81 22.08
CA SER A 347 5.02 -9.74 20.80
C SER A 347 6.52 -10.04 20.93
N VAL A 348 7.04 -10.78 19.95
CA VAL A 348 8.46 -11.14 19.83
C VAL A 348 8.95 -10.85 18.40
N ILE A 349 10.19 -10.37 18.28
CA ILE A 349 10.91 -10.21 17.02
C ILE A 349 11.82 -11.43 16.86
N GLY A 350 11.72 -12.12 15.71
CA GLY A 350 12.58 -13.26 15.36
C GLY A 350 13.58 -12.88 14.26
N HIS A 351 14.86 -12.86 14.57
CA HIS A 351 15.95 -12.51 13.64
C HIS A 351 16.30 -13.75 12.80
N ALA A 352 15.43 -14.10 11.85
CA ALA A 352 15.50 -15.35 11.08
C ALA A 352 15.74 -15.17 9.58
N ILE A 353 15.49 -13.96 9.02
CA ILE A 353 15.58 -13.75 7.57
C ILE A 353 17.03 -13.39 7.20
N PRO A 354 17.70 -14.18 6.32
CA PRO A 354 19.04 -13.83 5.88
C PRO A 354 19.07 -12.52 5.06
N GLU A 355 20.12 -11.72 5.24
CA GLU A 355 20.25 -10.42 4.55
C GLU A 355 20.30 -10.55 3.03
N ASP A 356 20.99 -11.57 2.51
CA ASP A 356 21.05 -11.87 1.09
C ASP A 356 19.67 -12.20 0.50
N ILE A 357 18.80 -12.86 1.26
CA ILE A 357 17.42 -13.16 0.89
C ILE A 357 16.56 -11.90 0.89
N SER A 358 16.67 -11.05 1.93
CA SER A 358 15.97 -9.75 1.97
C SER A 358 16.37 -8.87 0.77
N ARG A 359 17.67 -8.80 0.46
CA ARG A 359 18.19 -8.06 -0.68
C ARG A 359 17.70 -8.62 -2.02
N LEU A 360 17.65 -9.94 -2.17
CA LEU A 360 17.14 -10.60 -3.38
C LEU A 360 15.66 -10.25 -3.62
N ALA A 361 14.83 -10.31 -2.59
CA ALA A 361 13.42 -9.94 -2.70
C ALA A 361 13.24 -8.44 -2.98
N ALA A 362 14.05 -7.57 -2.35
CA ALA A 362 14.05 -6.14 -2.64
C ALA A 362 14.40 -5.85 -4.11
N ALA A 363 15.37 -6.55 -4.67
CA ALA A 363 15.81 -6.41 -6.06
C ALA A 363 14.83 -6.98 -7.10
N ASN A 364 13.96 -7.93 -6.72
CA ASN A 364 13.04 -8.55 -7.68
C ASN A 364 11.90 -7.59 -8.06
N PRO A 365 11.72 -7.25 -9.36
CA PRO A 365 10.73 -6.28 -9.80
C PRO A 365 9.28 -6.74 -9.65
N ARG A 366 9.02 -8.02 -9.38
CA ARG A 366 7.67 -8.59 -9.23
C ARG A 366 7.21 -8.71 -7.77
N VAL A 367 8.13 -8.54 -6.82
CA VAL A 367 7.81 -8.58 -5.38
C VAL A 367 7.32 -7.22 -4.93
N ILE A 368 6.08 -7.12 -4.48
CA ILE A 368 5.49 -5.90 -3.93
C ILE A 368 6.21 -5.56 -2.61
N VAL A 369 6.34 -4.29 -2.30
CA VAL A 369 6.81 -3.84 -0.99
C VAL A 369 5.60 -3.64 -0.09
N ALA A 370 5.59 -4.32 1.04
CA ALA A 370 4.61 -4.15 2.10
C ALA A 370 5.32 -4.14 3.47
N SER A 371 4.68 -3.64 4.50
CA SER A 371 5.37 -3.45 5.77
C SER A 371 5.21 -4.60 6.75
N ASP A 372 4.05 -5.23 6.79
CA ASP A 372 3.67 -6.17 7.86
C ASP A 372 3.85 -5.50 9.25
N GLY A 373 3.54 -4.18 9.29
CA GLY A 373 3.92 -3.28 10.38
C GLY A 373 2.86 -3.12 11.44
N LEU A 374 3.33 -3.14 12.70
CA LEU A 374 2.57 -2.78 13.89
C LEU A 374 3.50 -2.11 14.89
N ILE A 375 3.10 -0.93 15.38
CA ILE A 375 3.70 -0.23 16.52
C ILE A 375 2.59 -0.09 17.57
N GLU A 376 2.87 -0.49 18.79
CA GLU A 376 1.96 -0.38 19.92
C GLU A 376 2.66 0.34 21.08
N ASN A 377 2.14 1.51 21.44
CA ASN A 377 2.73 2.35 22.50
C ASN A 377 4.24 2.63 22.30
N GLY A 378 4.63 2.94 21.06
CA GLY A 378 6.02 3.20 20.70
C GLY A 378 6.93 1.97 20.64
N GLN A 379 6.40 0.76 20.78
CA GLN A 379 7.14 -0.50 20.72
C GLN A 379 6.73 -1.33 19.51
N GLY A 380 7.64 -2.15 18.98
CA GLY A 380 7.37 -3.00 17.81
C GLY A 380 8.59 -3.25 16.97
N HIS A 381 8.35 -3.58 15.71
CA HIS A 381 9.38 -3.79 14.71
C HIS A 381 9.58 -2.50 13.87
N PRO A 382 10.82 -2.10 13.54
CA PRO A 382 11.10 -0.89 12.74
C PRO A 382 10.36 -0.83 11.39
N ARG A 383 9.91 -1.98 10.85
CA ARG A 383 9.12 -2.05 9.62
C ARG A 383 7.78 -1.30 9.72
N GLY A 384 7.27 -1.07 10.93
CA GLY A 384 6.06 -0.27 11.15
C GLY A 384 6.21 1.19 10.75
N ALA A 385 7.44 1.75 10.88
CA ALA A 385 7.71 3.17 10.72
C ALA A 385 8.64 3.52 9.53
N GLY A 386 9.40 2.56 8.95
CA GLY A 386 10.47 2.90 7.99
C GLY A 386 10.59 2.03 6.74
N THR A 387 9.62 1.18 6.43
CA THR A 387 9.69 0.21 5.31
C THR A 387 9.94 0.89 3.97
N PHE A 388 9.19 1.94 3.63
CA PHE A 388 9.24 2.56 2.31
C PHE A 388 10.46 3.45 2.14
N ALA A 389 10.82 4.22 3.16
CA ALA A 389 12.04 5.01 3.17
C ALA A 389 13.30 4.14 3.14
N ARG A 390 13.30 2.96 3.82
CA ARG A 390 14.39 1.99 3.75
C ARG A 390 14.61 1.47 2.33
N VAL A 391 13.55 1.19 1.58
CA VAL A 391 13.68 0.79 0.17
C VAL A 391 14.36 1.90 -0.62
N LEU A 392 13.96 3.15 -0.45
CA LEU A 392 14.51 4.29 -1.19
C LEU A 392 15.95 4.63 -0.76
N GLY A 393 16.22 4.69 0.53
CA GLY A 393 17.52 5.05 1.09
C GLY A 393 18.51 3.91 0.97
N PHE A 394 18.24 2.80 1.64
CA PHE A 394 19.18 1.70 1.76
C PHE A 394 19.30 0.89 0.46
N TYR A 395 18.18 0.37 -0.09
CA TYR A 395 18.27 -0.53 -1.25
C TYR A 395 18.49 0.19 -2.58
N VAL A 396 17.88 1.37 -2.81
CA VAL A 396 18.07 2.14 -4.05
C VAL A 396 19.37 2.93 -4.00
N ARG A 397 19.52 3.87 -3.03
CA ARG A 397 20.64 4.81 -3.01
C ARG A 397 21.95 4.17 -2.60
N GLU A 398 21.98 3.42 -1.47
CA GLU A 398 23.23 2.89 -0.91
C GLU A 398 23.63 1.57 -1.55
N GLN A 399 22.74 0.58 -1.60
CA GLN A 399 23.02 -0.76 -2.11
C GLN A 399 22.92 -0.86 -3.64
N LYS A 400 22.24 0.09 -4.30
CA LYS A 400 21.98 0.07 -5.75
C LYS A 400 21.40 -1.26 -6.23
N ALA A 401 20.55 -1.88 -5.40
CA ALA A 401 19.98 -3.19 -5.64
C ALA A 401 18.84 -3.16 -6.67
N LEU A 402 18.19 -1.99 -6.83
CA LEU A 402 17.13 -1.77 -7.82
C LEU A 402 17.12 -0.29 -8.25
N SER A 403 16.45 -0.01 -9.39
CA SER A 403 16.28 1.37 -9.85
C SER A 403 15.22 2.10 -9.00
N LEU A 404 15.32 3.45 -8.96
CA LEU A 404 14.33 4.27 -8.26
C LEU A 404 12.92 4.10 -8.86
N MET A 405 12.81 3.97 -10.18
CA MET A 405 11.51 3.75 -10.86
C MET A 405 10.91 2.38 -10.48
N ASP A 406 11.72 1.33 -10.40
CA ASP A 406 11.24 0.01 -9.97
C ASP A 406 10.82 0.02 -8.49
N ALA A 407 11.56 0.72 -7.62
CA ALA A 407 11.16 0.91 -6.24
C ALA A 407 9.78 1.59 -6.14
N ILE A 408 9.58 2.71 -6.84
CA ILE A 408 8.28 3.41 -6.89
C ILE A 408 7.20 2.48 -7.42
N ARG A 409 7.46 1.72 -8.50
CA ARG A 409 6.49 0.75 -9.08
C ARG A 409 6.04 -0.28 -8.07
N LYS A 410 6.97 -0.86 -7.31
CA LYS A 410 6.71 -1.88 -6.28
C LYS A 410 5.92 -1.34 -5.08
N MET A 411 6.03 -0.05 -4.80
CA MET A 411 5.38 0.63 -3.68
C MET A 411 4.06 1.32 -4.05
N THR A 412 3.71 1.40 -5.35
CA THR A 412 2.57 2.19 -5.81
C THR A 412 1.72 1.47 -6.86
N LEU A 413 2.23 1.26 -8.06
CA LEU A 413 1.49 0.70 -9.20
C LEU A 413 1.11 -0.77 -8.97
N LEU A 414 2.06 -1.60 -8.56
CA LEU A 414 1.81 -3.03 -8.37
C LEU A 414 0.75 -3.31 -7.29
N PRO A 415 0.81 -2.71 -6.07
CA PRO A 415 -0.24 -2.90 -5.08
C PRO A 415 -1.59 -2.32 -5.55
N ALA A 416 -1.62 -1.19 -6.28
CA ALA A 416 -2.86 -0.67 -6.86
C ALA A 416 -3.47 -1.67 -7.84
N GLN A 417 -2.67 -2.21 -8.78
CA GLN A 417 -3.12 -3.19 -9.77
C GLN A 417 -3.64 -4.48 -9.13
N ARG A 418 -3.03 -4.93 -8.00
CA ARG A 418 -3.52 -6.11 -7.26
C ARG A 418 -4.96 -5.93 -6.77
N LEU A 419 -5.36 -4.70 -6.48
CA LEU A 419 -6.67 -4.36 -5.92
C LEU A 419 -7.72 -3.94 -6.95
N GLU A 420 -7.34 -3.61 -8.19
CA GLU A 420 -8.26 -3.05 -9.23
C GLU A 420 -9.46 -3.94 -9.55
N LYS A 421 -9.34 -5.26 -9.34
CA LYS A 421 -10.43 -6.20 -9.57
C LYS A 421 -11.47 -6.13 -8.43
N ALA A 422 -11.00 -5.96 -7.20
CA ALA A 422 -11.87 -5.84 -6.02
C ALA A 422 -12.49 -4.44 -5.91
N ASP A 423 -11.68 -3.41 -6.11
CA ASP A 423 -12.10 -2.00 -6.12
C ASP A 423 -11.61 -1.29 -7.40
N PRO A 424 -12.50 -1.04 -8.38
CA PRO A 424 -12.13 -0.33 -9.61
C PRO A 424 -11.59 1.09 -9.39
N ALA A 425 -11.85 1.73 -8.24
CA ALA A 425 -11.31 3.05 -7.92
C ALA A 425 -9.78 3.03 -7.75
N MET A 426 -9.19 1.87 -7.49
CA MET A 426 -7.74 1.69 -7.41
C MET A 426 -7.01 1.99 -8.73
N ARG A 427 -7.72 2.05 -9.87
CA ARG A 427 -7.18 2.54 -11.17
C ARG A 427 -6.81 4.02 -11.15
N PHE A 428 -7.26 4.76 -10.14
CA PHE A 428 -6.94 6.17 -9.93
C PHE A 428 -5.89 6.37 -8.83
N LYS A 429 -5.36 5.32 -8.21
CA LYS A 429 -4.30 5.35 -7.20
C LYS A 429 -2.99 4.74 -7.72
N GLY A 430 -1.87 5.05 -7.07
CA GLY A 430 -0.55 4.54 -7.44
C GLY A 430 0.01 5.06 -8.77
N ARG A 431 -0.51 6.20 -9.26
CA ARG A 431 -0.17 6.83 -10.56
C ARG A 431 -0.12 8.34 -10.47
N ILE A 432 0.74 8.98 -11.28
CA ILE A 432 0.71 10.41 -11.54
C ILE A 432 0.17 10.63 -12.95
N LYS A 433 -1.15 10.66 -13.09
CA LYS A 433 -1.83 10.95 -14.35
C LYS A 433 -3.04 11.83 -14.17
N VAL A 434 -3.45 12.55 -15.22
CA VAL A 434 -4.67 13.38 -15.20
C VAL A 434 -5.88 12.50 -14.89
N GLY A 435 -6.70 12.93 -13.92
CA GLY A 435 -7.86 12.20 -13.40
C GLY A 435 -7.56 11.29 -12.21
N ALA A 436 -6.30 10.97 -11.93
CA ALA A 436 -5.92 10.21 -10.73
C ALA A 436 -6.20 10.98 -9.44
N ASP A 437 -6.34 10.26 -8.34
CA ASP A 437 -6.39 10.86 -7.00
C ASP A 437 -5.08 11.60 -6.73
N ALA A 438 -5.18 12.75 -6.08
CA ALA A 438 -4.00 13.49 -5.64
C ALA A 438 -3.44 12.89 -4.34
N ASP A 439 -3.18 11.58 -4.35
CA ASP A 439 -2.41 10.85 -3.36
C ASP A 439 -0.96 10.86 -3.83
N ILE A 440 -0.14 11.71 -3.21
CA ILE A 440 1.20 12.05 -3.72
C ILE A 440 2.21 12.05 -2.58
N THR A 441 3.36 11.43 -2.82
CA THR A 441 4.52 11.49 -1.93
C THR A 441 5.65 12.25 -2.59
N MET A 442 6.17 13.25 -1.88
CA MET A 442 7.31 14.06 -2.33
C MET A 442 8.48 13.83 -1.38
N PHE A 443 9.61 13.38 -1.92
CA PHE A 443 10.78 13.06 -1.12
C PHE A 443 12.08 13.56 -1.76
N ASP A 444 13.07 13.79 -0.93
CA ASP A 444 14.43 14.09 -1.36
C ASP A 444 15.19 12.77 -1.60
N PRO A 445 15.52 12.43 -2.85
CA PRO A 445 16.21 11.16 -3.16
C PRO A 445 17.63 11.08 -2.60
N ALA A 446 18.25 12.22 -2.24
CA ALA A 446 19.57 12.27 -1.66
C ALA A 446 19.60 11.97 -0.15
N THR A 447 18.50 12.24 0.55
CA THR A 447 18.45 12.17 2.02
C THR A 447 17.44 11.17 2.58
N VAL A 448 16.46 10.72 1.79
CA VAL A 448 15.42 9.80 2.25
C VAL A 448 16.02 8.52 2.85
N ILE A 449 15.63 8.20 4.09
CA ILE A 449 16.10 7.01 4.83
C ILE A 449 15.16 6.70 6.01
N ASP A 450 15.07 5.43 6.40
CA ASP A 450 14.49 5.02 7.67
C ASP A 450 15.41 5.39 8.84
N ARG A 451 14.81 5.70 9.99
CA ARG A 451 15.54 5.95 11.25
C ARG A 451 15.18 4.96 12.34
N ALA A 452 14.07 4.25 12.16
CA ALA A 452 13.63 3.23 13.09
C ALA A 452 14.63 2.06 13.16
N THR A 453 14.94 1.62 14.38
CA THR A 453 15.79 0.46 14.67
C THR A 453 15.03 -0.55 15.54
N PHE A 454 15.62 -1.72 15.76
CA PHE A 454 15.02 -2.71 16.64
C PHE A 454 14.98 -2.28 18.11
N GLU A 455 15.82 -1.33 18.50
CA GLU A 455 15.87 -0.72 19.84
C GLU A 455 14.96 0.51 19.95
N GLN A 456 14.75 1.22 18.85
CA GLN A 456 13.93 2.43 18.74
C GLN A 456 13.01 2.34 17.52
N PRO A 457 11.98 1.50 17.57
CA PRO A 457 11.16 1.20 16.39
C PRO A 457 10.21 2.34 15.96
N ALA A 458 9.97 3.29 16.86
CA ALA A 458 8.98 4.36 16.70
C ALA A 458 9.62 5.70 16.24
N LEU A 459 10.66 5.65 15.41
CA LEU A 459 11.28 6.85 14.84
C LEU A 459 10.74 7.11 13.43
N TYR A 460 10.39 8.36 13.16
CA TYR A 460 9.97 8.78 11.83
C TYR A 460 11.09 8.70 10.81
N SER A 461 10.76 8.33 9.57
CA SER A 461 11.65 8.42 8.42
C SER A 461 12.02 9.88 8.12
N GLU A 462 13.21 10.11 7.58
CA GLU A 462 13.70 11.41 7.12
C GLU A 462 13.63 11.51 5.59
N GLY A 463 13.59 12.75 5.08
CA GLY A 463 13.60 13.03 3.65
C GLY A 463 12.25 12.87 2.95
N ILE A 464 11.18 12.41 3.62
CA ILE A 464 9.80 12.48 3.14
C ILE A 464 9.27 13.88 3.43
N ARG A 465 9.37 14.77 2.44
CA ARG A 465 9.09 16.20 2.60
C ARG A 465 7.61 16.53 2.71
N HIS A 466 6.80 15.97 1.82
CA HIS A 466 5.36 16.22 1.79
C HIS A 466 4.61 14.96 1.39
N VAL A 467 3.44 14.76 1.98
CA VAL A 467 2.50 13.70 1.61
C VAL A 467 1.10 14.31 1.51
N LEU A 468 0.43 14.04 0.40
CA LEU A 468 -0.95 14.46 0.14
C LEU A 468 -1.84 13.22 0.04
N VAL A 469 -3.01 13.29 0.67
CA VAL A 469 -4.09 12.31 0.55
C VAL A 469 -5.33 13.03 0.01
N GLY A 470 -5.79 12.65 -1.19
CA GLY A 470 -6.90 13.34 -1.85
C GLY A 470 -6.66 14.86 -2.02
N GLY A 471 -5.41 15.28 -2.25
CA GLY A 471 -5.05 16.69 -2.39
C GLY A 471 -4.91 17.46 -1.07
N VAL A 472 -5.03 16.82 0.08
CA VAL A 472 -4.83 17.42 1.40
C VAL A 472 -3.48 17.02 1.95
N PHE A 473 -2.67 17.99 2.40
CA PHE A 473 -1.38 17.70 3.02
C PHE A 473 -1.58 16.99 4.37
N VAL A 474 -1.15 15.77 4.50
CA VAL A 474 -1.06 15.04 5.78
C VAL A 474 0.35 15.14 6.38
N VAL A 475 1.37 15.32 5.53
CA VAL A 475 2.73 15.70 5.92
C VAL A 475 3.12 16.93 5.13
N ARG A 476 3.63 17.95 5.81
CA ARG A 476 4.16 19.17 5.21
C ARG A 476 5.46 19.57 5.88
N ASP A 477 6.52 19.77 5.08
CA ASP A 477 7.87 20.09 5.57
C ASP A 477 8.33 19.11 6.65
N GLU A 478 8.16 17.80 6.37
CA GLU A 478 8.48 16.65 7.25
C GLU A 478 7.70 16.63 8.58
N LYS A 479 6.61 17.35 8.70
CA LYS A 479 5.77 17.39 9.91
C LYS A 479 4.37 16.91 9.61
N ILE A 480 3.80 16.13 10.53
CA ILE A 480 2.38 15.79 10.49
C ILE A 480 1.55 17.08 10.57
N VAL A 481 0.54 17.20 9.72
CA VAL A 481 -0.46 18.25 9.79
C VAL A 481 -1.55 17.79 10.76
N GLU A 482 -1.68 18.49 11.88
CA GLU A 482 -2.59 18.11 12.94
C GLU A 482 -4.05 18.50 12.64
N GLY A 483 -4.99 17.76 13.24
CA GLY A 483 -6.42 18.09 13.21
C GLY A 483 -7.13 17.82 11.89
N ILE A 484 -6.53 17.02 11.01
CA ILE A 484 -7.12 16.62 9.71
C ILE A 484 -7.17 15.11 9.55
N ASN A 485 -8.22 14.63 8.89
CA ASN A 485 -8.41 13.20 8.61
C ASN A 485 -9.01 13.02 7.21
N PRO A 486 -8.21 13.25 6.14
CA PRO A 486 -8.68 13.16 4.76
C PRO A 486 -8.79 11.71 4.25
N GLY A 487 -8.33 10.74 5.02
CA GLY A 487 -8.32 9.34 4.66
C GLY A 487 -9.72 8.79 4.38
N LYS A 488 -9.84 8.00 3.32
CA LYS A 488 -11.09 7.40 2.86
C LYS A 488 -10.99 5.88 2.88
N ALA A 489 -12.12 5.24 3.08
CA ALA A 489 -12.23 3.80 2.94
C ALA A 489 -11.94 3.37 1.50
N VAL A 490 -11.03 2.41 1.34
CA VAL A 490 -10.83 1.61 0.14
C VAL A 490 -11.62 0.33 0.37
N ARG A 491 -12.66 0.12 -0.40
CA ARG A 491 -13.56 -1.01 -0.20
C ARG A 491 -14.28 -1.38 -1.50
N ARG A 492 -14.76 -2.60 -1.57
CA ARG A 492 -15.51 -3.15 -2.68
C ARG A 492 -16.88 -2.46 -2.89
#